data_08a24cf0c676977a59f5b64d7b2ec73b
#
_entry.id   08a24cf0c676977a59f5b64d7b2ec73b
#
_cell.length_a   1.000
_cell.length_b   1.000
_cell.length_c   1.000
_cell.angle_alpha   90.00
_cell.angle_beta   90.00
_cell.angle_gamma   90.00
#
_symmetry.space_group_name_H-M   'P 1'
#
loop_
_entity.id
_entity.type
_entity.pdbx_description
1 polymer ?
#
loop_
_entity_poly.entity_id
_entity_poly.type
_entity_poly.pdbx_seq_one_letter_code
_entity_poly.pdbx_strand_id
1 'polypeptide(L)'
;LMFSMNFRLSLVVLIFVPVILIYSAVFYGILSKRFLVADEAEGQLFSSAQENLTGVRVVRAFGREKYEIDKFSEKNNKFSDLWVKLGYQLGYYWGIGDIVTGLQVMTVTALGIVQAANGVITLGEFLVFVSYNSMLAWPVRSFGRILGELSKTKVSVNRICEVLNEPEEPDESHGIEPDMNQDIEYKNVSFKYEGQNSVVSDKIGRAHV
;
A
#
# COMPACT_ATOMS: atom_id res chain seq x y z
N LEU A 1 14.98 -28.19 10.95
CA LEU A 1 14.88 -28.64 12.35
C LEU A 1 13.61 -29.47 12.61
N MET A 2 12.39 -28.98 12.37
CA MET A 2 11.15 -29.75 12.62
C MET A 2 11.11 -31.09 11.87
N PHE A 3 11.48 -31.13 10.61
CA PHE A 3 11.55 -32.37 9.81
C PHE A 3 12.60 -33.37 10.31
N SER A 4 13.69 -32.92 10.89
CA SER A 4 14.70 -33.78 11.48
C SER A 4 14.29 -34.37 12.84
N MET A 5 13.36 -33.71 13.54
CA MET A 5 12.81 -34.18 14.80
C MET A 5 11.69 -35.21 14.62
N ASN A 6 10.67 -34.86 13.83
CA ASN A 6 9.56 -35.75 13.54
C ASN A 6 8.93 -35.44 12.18
N PHE A 7 9.10 -36.35 11.23
CA PHE A 7 8.59 -36.17 9.88
C PHE A 7 7.06 -36.12 9.82
N ARG A 8 6.34 -36.96 10.61
CA ARG A 8 4.87 -37.02 10.57
C ARG A 8 4.22 -35.74 11.11
N LEU A 9 4.71 -35.23 12.24
CA LEU A 9 4.20 -33.98 12.80
C LEU A 9 4.53 -32.77 11.92
N SER A 10 5.73 -32.78 11.31
CA SER A 10 6.14 -31.71 10.37
C SER A 10 5.26 -31.68 9.13
N LEU A 11 4.83 -32.84 8.63
CA LEU A 11 3.94 -32.92 7.49
C LEU A 11 2.54 -32.33 7.80
N VAL A 12 2.05 -32.54 9.02
CA VAL A 12 0.80 -31.89 9.47
C VAL A 12 0.93 -30.36 9.45
N VAL A 13 2.01 -29.83 10.01
CA VAL A 13 2.28 -28.37 9.95
C VAL A 13 2.35 -27.88 8.50
N LEU A 14 3.02 -28.65 7.63
CA LEU A 14 3.18 -28.29 6.22
C LEU A 14 1.83 -28.21 5.47
N ILE A 15 0.83 -28.99 5.86
CA ILE A 15 -0.52 -28.91 5.27
C ILE A 15 -1.21 -27.56 5.63
N PHE A 16 -1.00 -27.05 6.84
CA PHE A 16 -1.59 -25.77 7.26
C PHE A 16 -0.90 -24.56 6.61
N VAL A 17 0.39 -24.64 6.30
CA VAL A 17 1.14 -23.53 5.70
C VAL A 17 0.50 -22.99 4.42
N PRO A 18 0.21 -23.79 3.37
CA PRO A 18 -0.44 -23.29 2.17
C PRO A 18 -1.85 -22.74 2.44
N VAL A 19 -2.60 -23.33 3.37
CA VAL A 19 -3.93 -22.82 3.75
C VAL A 19 -3.82 -21.40 4.30
N ILE A 20 -2.87 -21.16 5.22
CA ILE A 20 -2.64 -19.85 5.82
C ILE A 20 -2.14 -18.87 4.77
N LEU A 21 -1.24 -19.29 3.87
CA LEU A 21 -0.69 -18.44 2.80
C LEU A 21 -1.79 -17.99 1.82
N ILE A 22 -2.61 -18.93 1.33
CA ILE A 22 -3.70 -18.63 0.39
C ILE A 22 -4.71 -17.69 1.05
N TYR A 23 -5.12 -18.02 2.27
CA TYR A 23 -6.01 -17.19 3.07
C TYR A 23 -5.46 -15.77 3.23
N SER A 24 -4.20 -15.63 3.67
CA SER A 24 -3.56 -14.33 3.88
C SER A 24 -3.45 -13.54 2.58
N ALA A 25 -3.08 -14.16 1.47
CA ALA A 25 -2.97 -13.51 0.17
C ALA A 25 -4.31 -13.00 -0.35
N VAL A 26 -5.37 -13.80 -0.24
CA VAL A 26 -6.74 -13.43 -0.67
C VAL A 26 -7.25 -12.26 0.15
N PHE A 27 -7.17 -12.35 1.48
CA PHE A 27 -7.62 -11.26 2.36
C PHE A 27 -6.81 -9.97 2.17
N TYR A 28 -5.49 -10.09 1.99
CA TYR A 28 -4.67 -8.92 1.74
C TYR A 28 -5.09 -8.19 0.45
N GLY A 29 -5.40 -8.93 -0.61
CA GLY A 29 -5.88 -8.35 -1.87
C GLY A 29 -7.19 -7.57 -1.71
N ILE A 30 -8.13 -8.10 -0.91
CA ILE A 30 -9.40 -7.44 -0.60
C ILE A 30 -9.18 -6.20 0.26
N LEU A 31 -8.37 -6.33 1.30
CA LEU A 31 -8.09 -5.29 2.28
C LEU A 31 -7.37 -4.09 1.63
N SER A 32 -6.36 -4.36 0.78
CA SER A 32 -5.59 -3.34 0.08
C SER A 32 -6.45 -2.45 -0.82
N LYS A 33 -7.43 -3.05 -1.54
CA LYS A 33 -8.36 -2.27 -2.37
C LYS A 33 -9.25 -1.35 -1.56
N ARG A 34 -9.74 -1.81 -0.42
CA ARG A 34 -10.61 -1.01 0.44
C ARG A 34 -9.85 0.04 1.23
N PHE A 35 -8.62 -0.26 1.60
CA PHE A 35 -7.71 0.71 2.20
C PHE A 35 -7.49 1.89 1.26
N LEU A 36 -7.25 1.64 -0.04
CA LEU A 36 -7.08 2.69 -1.04
C LEU A 36 -8.29 3.63 -1.11
N VAL A 37 -9.51 3.08 -1.09
CA VAL A 37 -10.74 3.89 -1.11
C VAL A 37 -10.90 4.74 0.16
N ALA A 38 -10.50 4.21 1.31
CA ALA A 38 -10.52 4.95 2.57
C ALA A 38 -9.47 6.07 2.60
N ASP A 39 -8.27 5.80 2.08
CA ASP A 39 -7.15 6.74 1.93
C ASP A 39 -7.51 7.91 0.99
N GLU A 40 -8.17 7.63 -0.14
CA GLU A 40 -8.70 8.67 -1.03
C GLU A 40 -9.74 9.57 -0.34
N ALA A 41 -10.63 8.96 0.46
CA ALA A 41 -11.62 9.72 1.23
C ALA A 41 -10.96 10.58 2.30
N GLU A 42 -9.89 10.11 2.94
CA GLU A 42 -9.05 10.86 3.86
C GLU A 42 -8.41 12.07 3.18
N GLY A 43 -7.81 11.89 2.00
CA GLY A 43 -7.24 12.97 1.21
C GLY A 43 -8.27 14.06 0.86
N GLN A 44 -9.51 13.66 0.49
CA GLN A 44 -10.60 14.60 0.22
C GLN A 44 -11.04 15.36 1.48
N LEU A 45 -11.04 14.73 2.65
CA LEU A 45 -11.36 15.36 3.92
C LEU A 45 -10.30 16.40 4.31
N PHE A 46 -9.01 16.03 4.25
CA PHE A 46 -7.90 16.93 4.54
C PHE A 46 -7.83 18.12 3.58
N SER A 47 -8.03 17.90 2.28
CA SER A 47 -8.10 18.97 1.28
C SER A 47 -9.20 19.98 1.64
N SER A 48 -10.40 19.48 2.03
CA SER A 48 -11.50 20.35 2.45
C SER A 48 -11.18 21.15 3.71
N ALA A 49 -10.49 20.54 4.68
CA ALA A 49 -10.04 21.24 5.88
C ALA A 49 -9.03 22.34 5.54
N GLN A 50 -8.05 22.03 4.66
CA GLN A 50 -7.04 23.00 4.24
C GLN A 50 -7.62 24.15 3.44
N GLU A 51 -8.57 23.88 2.52
CA GLU A 51 -9.32 24.93 1.80
C GLU A 51 -10.03 25.87 2.78
N ASN A 52 -10.72 25.33 3.77
CA ASN A 52 -11.43 26.10 4.77
C ASN A 52 -10.50 26.92 5.68
N LEU A 53 -9.35 26.38 6.06
CA LEU A 53 -8.36 27.10 6.86
C LEU A 53 -7.75 28.27 6.06
N THR A 54 -7.45 28.05 4.79
CA THR A 54 -6.88 29.08 3.90
C THR A 54 -7.95 30.15 3.57
N GLY A 55 -9.19 29.71 3.31
CA GLY A 55 -10.31 30.59 2.92
C GLY A 55 -11.14 31.12 4.07
N VAL A 56 -10.74 30.97 5.34
CA VAL A 56 -11.57 31.29 6.52
C VAL A 56 -12.11 32.73 6.53
N ARG A 57 -11.31 33.68 6.03
CA ARG A 57 -11.72 35.09 5.95
C ARG A 57 -12.88 35.29 4.96
N VAL A 58 -12.82 34.55 3.83
CA VAL A 58 -13.86 34.61 2.79
C VAL A 58 -15.15 33.98 3.32
N VAL A 59 -15.04 32.78 3.93
CA VAL A 59 -16.18 32.06 4.53
C VAL A 59 -16.93 32.97 5.54
N ARG A 60 -16.17 33.64 6.42
CA ARG A 60 -16.74 34.59 7.40
C ARG A 60 -17.35 35.83 6.75
N ALA A 61 -16.70 36.40 5.72
CA ALA A 61 -17.21 37.56 5.03
C ALA A 61 -18.57 37.32 4.37
N PHE A 62 -18.83 36.08 3.91
CA PHE A 62 -20.07 35.66 3.27
C PHE A 62 -21.06 34.97 4.22
N GLY A 63 -20.72 34.78 5.51
CA GLY A 63 -21.57 34.11 6.51
C GLY A 63 -21.90 32.66 6.13
N ARG A 64 -20.96 31.95 5.50
CA ARG A 64 -21.15 30.58 5.00
C ARG A 64 -20.58 29.50 5.90
N GLU A 65 -20.32 29.77 7.16
CA GLU A 65 -19.72 28.82 8.11
C GLU A 65 -20.53 27.53 8.22
N LYS A 66 -21.86 27.65 8.33
CA LYS A 66 -22.74 26.50 8.46
C LYS A 66 -22.64 25.58 7.22
N TYR A 67 -22.62 26.15 6.03
CA TYR A 67 -22.50 25.42 4.78
C TYR A 67 -21.16 24.61 4.73
N GLU A 68 -20.06 25.25 5.11
CA GLU A 68 -18.75 24.57 5.11
C GLU A 68 -18.66 23.50 6.21
N ILE A 69 -19.29 23.71 7.38
CA ILE A 69 -19.38 22.68 8.42
C ILE A 69 -20.21 21.48 7.92
N ASP A 70 -21.33 21.70 7.27
CA ASP A 70 -22.17 20.62 6.74
C ASP A 70 -21.42 19.83 5.65
N LYS A 71 -20.76 20.52 4.72
CA LYS A 71 -19.90 19.93 3.67
C LYS A 71 -18.75 19.10 4.27
N PHE A 72 -18.09 19.62 5.30
CA PHE A 72 -17.03 18.89 5.99
C PHE A 72 -17.58 17.65 6.71
N SER A 73 -18.73 17.79 7.39
CA SER A 73 -19.38 16.70 8.10
C SER A 73 -19.79 15.56 7.17
N GLU A 74 -20.28 15.87 5.97
CA GLU A 74 -20.60 14.86 4.95
C GLU A 74 -19.35 14.03 4.56
N LYS A 75 -18.23 14.72 4.26
CA LYS A 75 -16.96 14.06 3.93
C LYS A 75 -16.41 13.24 5.11
N ASN A 76 -16.51 13.79 6.32
CA ASN A 76 -16.07 13.12 7.55
C ASN A 76 -16.90 11.84 7.82
N ASN A 77 -18.20 11.89 7.65
CA ASN A 77 -19.07 10.72 7.80
C ASN A 77 -18.73 9.64 6.78
N LYS A 78 -18.52 10.03 5.50
CA LYS A 78 -18.07 9.09 4.46
C LYS A 78 -16.73 8.41 4.80
N PHE A 79 -15.76 9.19 5.25
CA PHE A 79 -14.46 8.69 5.69
C PHE A 79 -14.62 7.74 6.89
N SER A 80 -15.36 8.15 7.92
CA SER A 80 -15.64 7.34 9.10
C SER A 80 -16.29 6.01 8.75
N ASP A 81 -17.32 6.00 7.91
CA ASP A 81 -18.01 4.78 7.46
C ASP A 81 -17.08 3.81 6.73
N LEU A 82 -16.18 4.34 5.89
CA LEU A 82 -15.19 3.52 5.18
C LEU A 82 -14.19 2.89 6.15
N TRP A 83 -13.70 3.64 7.14
CA TRP A 83 -12.80 3.12 8.17
C TRP A 83 -13.46 2.11 9.09
N VAL A 84 -14.71 2.33 9.48
CA VAL A 84 -15.48 1.35 10.27
C VAL A 84 -15.65 0.04 9.49
N LYS A 85 -16.01 0.12 8.21
CA LYS A 85 -16.11 -1.08 7.35
C LYS A 85 -14.77 -1.80 7.19
N LEU A 86 -13.68 -1.04 7.06
CA LEU A 86 -12.32 -1.58 7.01
C LEU A 86 -11.96 -2.27 8.33
N GLY A 87 -12.32 -1.65 9.47
CA GLY A 87 -12.11 -2.21 10.81
C GLY A 87 -12.81 -3.56 11.00
N TYR A 88 -14.08 -3.69 10.59
CA TYR A 88 -14.78 -4.98 10.61
C TYR A 88 -14.07 -6.05 9.78
N GLN A 89 -13.55 -5.68 8.60
CA GLN A 89 -12.83 -6.65 7.76
C GLN A 89 -11.50 -7.07 8.36
N LEU A 90 -10.78 -6.12 8.97
CA LEU A 90 -9.60 -6.44 9.75
C LEU A 90 -9.93 -7.40 10.89
N GLY A 91 -11.04 -7.17 11.60
CA GLY A 91 -11.53 -8.08 12.63
C GLY A 91 -11.78 -9.49 12.10
N TYR A 92 -12.45 -9.63 10.95
CA TYR A 92 -12.63 -10.94 10.30
C TYR A 92 -11.31 -11.58 9.88
N TYR A 93 -10.40 -10.79 9.32
CA TYR A 93 -9.05 -11.27 8.95
C TYR A 93 -8.32 -11.85 10.16
N TRP A 94 -8.26 -11.13 11.25
CA TRP A 94 -7.59 -11.59 12.47
C TRP A 94 -8.31 -12.78 13.08
N GLY A 95 -9.64 -12.71 13.23
CA GLY A 95 -10.43 -13.76 13.86
C GLY A 95 -10.35 -15.11 13.11
N ILE A 96 -10.54 -15.11 11.80
CA ILE A 96 -10.41 -16.34 10.98
C ILE A 96 -8.97 -16.86 11.02
N GLY A 97 -8.00 -15.98 10.92
CA GLY A 97 -6.59 -16.34 11.00
C GLY A 97 -6.22 -16.98 12.34
N ASP A 98 -6.77 -16.49 13.44
CA ASP A 98 -6.57 -17.07 14.78
C ASP A 98 -7.23 -18.43 14.92
N ILE A 99 -8.43 -18.64 14.34
CA ILE A 99 -9.08 -19.95 14.30
C ILE A 99 -8.23 -20.96 13.53
N VAL A 100 -7.75 -20.61 12.34
CA VAL A 100 -6.94 -21.53 11.52
C VAL A 100 -5.62 -21.88 12.24
N THR A 101 -4.96 -20.88 12.82
CA THR A 101 -3.71 -21.08 13.58
C THR A 101 -3.96 -21.89 14.86
N GLY A 102 -5.06 -21.60 15.56
CA GLY A 102 -5.46 -22.35 16.75
C GLY A 102 -5.75 -23.83 16.44
N LEU A 103 -6.42 -24.11 15.32
CA LEU A 103 -6.64 -25.48 14.83
C LEU A 103 -5.31 -26.18 14.50
N GLN A 104 -4.37 -25.48 13.86
CA GLN A 104 -3.03 -26.01 13.60
C GLN A 104 -2.32 -26.40 14.89
N VAL A 105 -2.25 -25.49 15.85
CA VAL A 105 -1.58 -25.73 17.15
C VAL A 105 -2.27 -26.86 17.91
N MET A 106 -3.60 -26.86 17.96
CA MET A 106 -4.37 -27.91 18.63
C MET A 106 -4.13 -29.28 17.98
N THR A 107 -4.16 -29.37 16.66
CA THR A 107 -3.94 -30.63 15.94
C THR A 107 -2.53 -31.17 16.18
N VAL A 108 -1.52 -30.30 16.07
CA VAL A 108 -0.11 -30.69 16.32
C VAL A 108 0.09 -31.10 17.76
N THR A 109 -0.50 -30.41 18.72
CA THR A 109 -0.42 -30.74 20.15
C THR A 109 -1.10 -32.07 20.43
N ALA A 110 -2.33 -32.31 19.94
CA ALA A 110 -3.02 -33.57 20.14
C ALA A 110 -2.26 -34.77 19.56
N LEU A 111 -1.79 -34.66 18.34
CA LEU A 111 -0.97 -35.71 17.71
C LEU A 111 0.36 -35.91 18.40
N GLY A 112 0.98 -34.82 18.87
CA GLY A 112 2.25 -34.87 19.63
C GLY A 112 2.07 -35.59 20.97
N ILE A 113 0.97 -35.35 21.71
CA ILE A 113 0.66 -36.07 22.95
C ILE A 113 0.52 -37.57 22.68
N VAL A 114 -0.23 -37.95 21.64
CA VAL A 114 -0.40 -39.38 21.29
C VAL A 114 0.95 -40.03 20.97
N GLN A 115 1.82 -39.35 20.22
CA GLN A 115 3.15 -39.88 19.89
C GLN A 115 4.08 -39.96 21.10
N ALA A 116 4.01 -38.99 22.00
CA ALA A 116 4.77 -39.00 23.26
C ALA A 116 4.30 -40.13 24.20
N ALA A 117 2.97 -40.34 24.30
CA ALA A 117 2.39 -41.43 25.09
C ALA A 117 2.78 -42.83 24.56
N ASN A 118 2.93 -42.93 23.24
CA ASN A 118 3.39 -44.16 22.58
C ASN A 118 4.93 -44.33 22.56
N GLY A 119 5.68 -43.40 23.20
CA GLY A 119 7.14 -43.47 23.25
C GLY A 119 7.85 -43.19 21.91
N VAL A 120 7.15 -42.65 20.91
CA VAL A 120 7.69 -42.33 19.59
C VAL A 120 8.57 -41.06 19.65
N ILE A 121 8.21 -40.13 20.53
CA ILE A 121 8.97 -38.91 20.80
C ILE A 121 9.12 -38.72 22.32
N THR A 122 10.19 -38.04 22.72
CA THR A 122 10.39 -37.65 24.12
C THR A 122 9.54 -36.45 24.49
N LEU A 123 9.25 -36.26 25.78
CA LEU A 123 8.54 -35.08 26.27
C LEU A 123 9.27 -33.78 25.90
N GLY A 124 10.60 -33.78 25.91
CA GLY A 124 11.42 -32.63 25.51
C GLY A 124 11.23 -32.27 24.03
N GLU A 125 11.27 -33.26 23.14
CA GLU A 125 11.01 -33.09 21.70
C GLU A 125 9.60 -32.56 21.44
N PHE A 126 8.59 -33.09 22.15
CA PHE A 126 7.20 -32.60 22.07
C PHE A 126 7.12 -31.12 22.42
N LEU A 127 7.67 -30.67 23.55
CA LEU A 127 7.65 -29.27 23.98
C LEU A 127 8.34 -28.34 22.98
N VAL A 128 9.51 -28.75 22.48
CA VAL A 128 10.24 -27.99 21.47
C VAL A 128 9.44 -27.91 20.18
N PHE A 129 8.79 -29.01 19.75
CA PHE A 129 8.00 -29.04 18.54
C PHE A 129 6.78 -28.11 18.61
N VAL A 130 6.05 -28.12 19.72
CA VAL A 130 4.89 -27.21 19.96
C VAL A 130 5.38 -25.76 19.96
N SER A 131 6.52 -25.46 20.59
CA SER A 131 7.10 -24.12 20.61
C SER A 131 7.44 -23.63 19.20
N TYR A 132 8.12 -24.46 18.38
CA TYR A 132 8.45 -24.11 17.00
C TYR A 132 7.20 -23.92 16.14
N ASN A 133 6.18 -24.77 16.32
CA ASN A 133 4.92 -24.65 15.61
C ASN A 133 4.23 -23.31 15.91
N SER A 134 4.19 -22.91 17.18
CA SER A 134 3.63 -21.63 17.61
C SER A 134 4.42 -20.43 17.06
N MET A 135 5.76 -20.52 17.05
CA MET A 135 6.61 -19.47 16.49
C MET A 135 6.46 -19.32 14.99
N LEU A 136 6.14 -20.39 14.24
CA LEU A 136 5.94 -20.39 12.80
C LEU A 136 4.64 -19.68 12.37
N ALA A 137 3.64 -19.67 13.23
CA ALA A 137 2.30 -19.17 12.92
C ALA A 137 2.31 -17.70 12.47
N TRP A 138 3.02 -16.83 13.18
CA TRP A 138 3.08 -15.39 12.86
C TRP A 138 3.86 -15.07 11.58
N PRO A 139 5.09 -15.58 11.34
CA PRO A 139 5.82 -15.37 10.09
C PRO A 139 5.05 -15.86 8.86
N VAL A 140 4.40 -17.04 8.93
CA VAL A 140 3.63 -17.58 7.81
C VAL A 140 2.44 -16.67 7.47
N ARG A 141 1.71 -16.19 8.47
CA ARG A 141 0.61 -15.22 8.27
C ARG A 141 1.11 -13.90 7.69
N SER A 142 2.23 -13.39 8.17
CA SER A 142 2.84 -12.14 7.69
C SER A 142 3.34 -12.24 6.25
N PHE A 143 3.70 -13.43 5.78
CA PHE A 143 4.24 -13.65 4.45
C PHE A 143 3.24 -13.26 3.34
N GLY A 144 1.95 -13.54 3.55
CA GLY A 144 0.89 -13.12 2.61
C GLY A 144 0.83 -11.59 2.46
N ARG A 145 1.01 -10.84 3.55
CA ARG A 145 1.10 -9.38 3.53
C ARG A 145 2.35 -8.90 2.79
N ILE A 146 3.50 -9.49 3.08
CA ILE A 146 4.78 -9.14 2.45
C ILE A 146 4.73 -9.34 0.94
N LEU A 147 4.14 -10.44 0.46
CA LEU A 147 3.97 -10.70 -0.98
C LEU A 147 3.12 -9.60 -1.66
N GLY A 148 2.08 -9.13 -0.99
CA GLY A 148 1.26 -8.02 -1.49
C GLY A 148 2.02 -6.68 -1.52
N GLU A 149 2.82 -6.39 -0.49
CA GLU A 149 3.65 -5.19 -0.43
C GLU A 149 4.77 -5.20 -1.48
N LEU A 150 5.35 -6.36 -1.79
CA LEU A 150 6.35 -6.51 -2.85
C LEU A 150 5.84 -6.04 -4.21
N SER A 151 4.57 -6.29 -4.53
CA SER A 151 3.98 -5.82 -5.78
C SER A 151 3.92 -4.28 -5.87
N LYS A 152 3.63 -3.61 -4.76
CA LYS A 152 3.65 -2.13 -4.68
C LYS A 152 5.08 -1.60 -4.76
N THR A 153 6.01 -2.25 -4.05
CA THR A 153 7.44 -1.91 -4.07
C THR A 153 8.00 -1.99 -5.49
N LYS A 154 7.63 -3.03 -6.27
CA LYS A 154 8.04 -3.16 -7.67
C LYS A 154 7.62 -1.95 -8.51
N VAL A 155 6.38 -1.47 -8.35
CA VAL A 155 5.89 -0.29 -9.07
C VAL A 155 6.68 0.97 -8.68
N SER A 156 6.96 1.15 -7.39
CA SER A 156 7.75 2.28 -6.89
C SER A 156 9.19 2.24 -7.39
N VAL A 157 9.82 1.07 -7.35
CA VAL A 157 11.18 0.86 -7.89
C VAL A 157 11.21 1.15 -9.40
N ASN A 158 10.23 0.66 -10.17
CA ASN A 158 10.18 0.95 -11.60
C ASN A 158 10.09 2.45 -11.89
N ARG A 159 9.28 3.21 -11.14
CA ARG A 159 9.21 4.68 -11.28
C ARG A 159 10.53 5.38 -10.95
N ILE A 160 11.24 4.90 -9.92
CA ILE A 160 12.57 5.43 -9.60
C ILE A 160 13.55 5.11 -10.72
N CYS A 161 13.53 3.88 -11.24
CA CYS A 161 14.38 3.49 -12.37
C CYS A 161 14.06 4.29 -13.64
N GLU A 162 12.79 4.61 -13.89
CA GLU A 162 12.36 5.46 -15.01
C GLU A 162 13.00 6.84 -14.91
N VAL A 163 12.94 7.47 -13.73
CA VAL A 163 13.57 8.78 -13.51
C VAL A 163 15.11 8.70 -13.61
N LEU A 164 15.72 7.63 -13.06
CA LEU A 164 17.19 7.46 -13.11
C LEU A 164 17.74 7.14 -14.51
N ASN A 165 16.91 6.55 -15.36
CA ASN A 165 17.28 6.21 -16.73
C ASN A 165 16.91 7.30 -17.73
N GLU A 166 16.24 8.38 -17.28
CA GLU A 166 15.94 9.52 -18.12
C GLU A 166 17.27 10.17 -18.53
N PRO A 167 17.45 10.47 -19.81
CA PRO A 167 18.67 11.14 -20.27
C PRO A 167 18.83 12.50 -19.57
N GLU A 168 20.05 12.78 -19.16
CA GLU A 168 20.36 14.09 -18.60
C GLU A 168 20.04 15.20 -19.60
N GLU A 169 19.60 16.34 -19.08
CA GLU A 169 19.39 17.52 -19.93
C GLU A 169 20.70 17.86 -20.68
N PRO A 170 20.60 18.24 -21.95
CA PRO A 170 21.79 18.63 -22.70
C PRO A 170 22.53 19.76 -21.96
N ASP A 171 23.84 19.58 -21.84
CA ASP A 171 24.71 20.60 -21.23
C ASP A 171 24.69 21.89 -22.09
N GLU A 172 24.02 22.90 -21.56
CA GLU A 172 23.93 24.22 -22.20
C GLU A 172 25.18 25.11 -21.97
N SER A 173 26.25 24.54 -21.44
CA SER A 173 27.50 25.28 -21.20
C SER A 173 28.11 25.96 -22.47
N HIS A 174 27.63 25.51 -23.64
CA HIS A 174 27.96 26.10 -24.95
C HIS A 174 26.83 26.93 -25.54
N GLY A 175 25.81 27.24 -24.77
CA GLY A 175 24.71 28.11 -25.17
C GLY A 175 25.21 29.51 -25.52
N ILE A 176 24.55 30.15 -26.46
CA ILE A 176 24.81 31.54 -26.81
C ILE A 176 24.10 32.42 -25.79
N GLU A 177 24.81 33.29 -25.10
CA GLU A 177 24.20 34.33 -24.28
C GLU A 177 23.64 35.42 -25.22
N PRO A 178 22.29 35.52 -25.34
CA PRO A 178 21.70 36.55 -26.20
C PRO A 178 21.82 37.92 -25.57
N ASP A 179 22.02 38.94 -26.41
CA ASP A 179 21.90 40.33 -25.96
C ASP A 179 20.46 40.66 -25.65
N MET A 180 20.16 40.80 -24.35
CA MET A 180 18.80 41.06 -23.84
C MET A 180 18.27 42.45 -24.13
N ASN A 181 19.07 43.35 -24.75
CA ASN A 181 18.64 44.67 -25.18
C ASN A 181 18.05 44.69 -26.62
N GLN A 182 17.80 43.50 -27.17
CA GLN A 182 17.23 43.35 -28.52
C GLN A 182 15.80 42.77 -28.43
N ASP A 183 15.02 43.06 -29.46
CA ASP A 183 13.64 42.49 -29.58
C ASP A 183 13.69 40.97 -29.72
N ILE A 184 12.75 40.31 -29.05
CA ILE A 184 12.56 38.89 -29.19
C ILE A 184 11.52 38.61 -30.26
N GLU A 185 11.90 37.91 -31.32
CA GLU A 185 11.01 37.57 -32.43
C GLU A 185 10.81 36.05 -32.55
N TYR A 186 9.55 35.61 -32.53
CA TYR A 186 9.18 34.23 -32.80
C TYR A 186 8.82 34.10 -34.27
N LYS A 187 9.51 33.23 -35.01
CA LYS A 187 9.27 32.94 -36.41
C LYS A 187 8.88 31.48 -36.59
N ASN A 188 7.59 31.19 -36.85
CA ASN A 188 7.07 29.86 -37.12
C ASN A 188 7.47 28.81 -36.08
N VAL A 189 7.40 29.21 -34.82
CA VAL A 189 7.79 28.32 -33.69
C VAL A 189 6.69 27.33 -33.41
N SER A 190 7.03 26.04 -33.47
CA SER A 190 6.15 24.95 -33.08
C SER A 190 6.77 24.16 -31.94
N PHE A 191 5.97 23.84 -30.92
CA PHE A 191 6.40 23.08 -29.78
C PHE A 191 5.37 22.01 -29.41
N LYS A 192 5.85 20.81 -29.09
CA LYS A 192 5.03 19.70 -28.58
C LYS A 192 5.79 18.96 -27.48
N TYR A 193 5.06 18.48 -26.49
CA TYR A 193 5.56 17.47 -25.57
C TYR A 193 5.54 16.09 -26.21
N GLU A 194 6.46 15.20 -25.84
CA GLU A 194 6.47 13.82 -26.34
C GLU A 194 5.15 13.13 -26.06
N GLY A 195 4.58 12.48 -27.10
CA GLY A 195 3.31 11.74 -26.99
C GLY A 195 2.05 12.60 -26.96
N GLN A 196 2.15 13.94 -27.10
CA GLN A 196 0.99 14.84 -27.12
C GLN A 196 0.81 15.57 -28.46
N ASN A 197 -0.40 16.09 -28.67
CA ASN A 197 -0.66 17.01 -29.80
C ASN A 197 0.14 18.31 -29.62
N SER A 198 0.46 18.96 -30.74
CA SER A 198 1.20 20.23 -30.72
C SER A 198 0.51 21.25 -29.81
N VAL A 199 1.22 21.74 -28.79
CA VAL A 199 0.73 22.77 -27.85
C VAL A 199 0.84 24.16 -28.50
N VAL A 200 1.90 24.37 -29.29
CA VAL A 200 2.12 25.59 -30.04
C VAL A 200 2.40 25.17 -31.47
N SER A 201 1.68 25.73 -32.44
CA SER A 201 1.86 25.47 -33.87
C SER A 201 2.04 26.79 -34.59
N ASP A 202 3.12 26.91 -35.34
CA ASP A 202 3.38 28.00 -36.27
C ASP A 202 3.18 29.40 -35.68
N LYS A 203 3.71 29.58 -34.43
CA LYS A 203 3.55 30.82 -33.70
C LYS A 203 4.49 31.89 -34.22
N ILE A 204 3.89 33.02 -34.60
CA ILE A 204 4.61 34.23 -35.00
C ILE A 204 4.32 35.29 -33.91
N GLY A 205 5.35 35.95 -33.44
CA GLY A 205 5.23 37.02 -32.44
C GLY A 205 6.51 37.82 -32.29
N ARG A 206 6.39 39.06 -31.83
CA ARG A 206 7.50 39.96 -31.51
C ARG A 206 7.21 40.62 -30.16
N ALA A 207 8.21 40.61 -29.29
CA ALA A 207 8.18 41.36 -28.04
C ALA A 207 9.29 42.41 -28.08
N HIS A 208 8.96 43.64 -27.76
CA HIS A 208 9.91 44.71 -27.57
C HIS A 208 10.37 44.71 -26.11
N VAL A 209 11.65 44.78 -25.86
CA VAL A 209 12.25 44.94 -24.56
C VAL A 209 12.42 46.44 -24.25
#